data_83b1a0fdca075938736f9914f601fd5d
#
_entry.id   83b1a0fdca075938736f9914f601fd5d
#
_cell.length_a   1.000
_cell.length_b   1.000
_cell.length_c   1.000
_cell.angle_alpha   90.00
_cell.angle_beta   90.00
_cell.angle_gamma   90.00
#
_symmetry.space_group_name_H-M   'P 1'
#
loop_
_entity.id
_entity.type
_entity.pdbx_description
1 polymer ?
#
loop_
_entity_poly.entity_id
_entity_poly.type
_entity_poly.pdbx_seq_one_letter_code
_entity_poly.pdbx_strand_id
1 'polypeptide(L)'
;MHLVSRATILKRPYRRRSCYVHLCESRSERRANMRKQQIEQADRRMGFVAAFILLILGAGCEVTNPGPIQDEFLVQPESRAGLVNGAQRRLNEAIGWIGYTGAIVAREIMPGGQTGAYGHSVAAQGGHIQPGSYSGHFGDAQQARFIAETAILLFDGAAVEGDMVAQANIWAGYANRVLGENWCEAVINGGPLEDGLVYLKRAEEQFSQAINRASADSLRTAAYAGRAQVRAFLATYGEASWSNAYSDAASVESDFTYVVEMSNLEQATRNTIMWANGRQPYLAYTMWNTYYGEQPDLTNNGAPIPGTGYWEETGDPRVGWFADSEFPWSNAALLGFGQTPWRNQTKYDDPEDPIRLASGAEMRLIQAEAALVGGDWQDAMTIINDLRGTYTTQTTTQQAGGDPLGEWTADSDVEAWTRLKRERAIELFLEARTLGDQRRWAENAGPLGGATVPGDLELPDFEAVSEIFSDNPRGTLINGQARLCFDVPNSERERNPNIPTVIGS
;
A
#
# COMPACT_ATOMS: atom_id res chain seq x y z
N MET A 1 5.55 25.10 53.70
CA MET A 1 5.68 24.21 54.86
C MET A 1 6.70 23.16 54.47
N HIS A 2 7.97 23.45 54.73
CA HIS A 2 8.88 22.95 55.74
C HIS A 2 8.72 21.44 56.01
N LEU A 3 9.72 20.61 55.84
CA LEU A 3 10.92 20.50 56.64
C LEU A 3 12.04 19.69 55.98
N VAL A 4 13.18 20.23 56.11
CA VAL A 4 14.55 19.75 55.94
C VAL A 4 14.93 18.81 57.11
N SER A 5 15.72 17.78 56.90
CA SER A 5 16.58 17.25 58.00
C SER A 5 17.91 16.74 57.50
N ARG A 6 18.87 17.22 58.18
CA ARG A 6 20.33 17.23 58.03
C ARG A 6 21.01 15.94 58.52
N ALA A 7 22.20 15.82 57.98
CA ALA A 7 23.34 14.97 58.31
C ALA A 7 23.77 14.88 59.76
N THR A 8 24.56 13.85 60.09
CA THR A 8 25.61 13.99 61.11
C THR A 8 26.76 13.03 60.84
N ILE A 9 27.94 13.63 60.79
CA ILE A 9 29.29 13.08 60.71
C ILE A 9 29.70 12.65 62.10
N LEU A 10 30.37 11.50 62.23
CA LEU A 10 31.16 11.14 63.43
C LEU A 10 32.57 10.66 63.01
N LYS A 11 33.54 11.50 63.33
CA LYS A 11 34.98 11.21 63.47
C LYS A 11 35.28 10.57 64.82
N ARG A 12 36.19 9.59 64.89
CA ARG A 12 37.10 9.38 66.06
C ARG A 12 38.28 8.46 65.69
N PRO A 13 39.37 8.34 66.54
CA PRO A 13 40.66 8.93 66.22
C PRO A 13 41.83 7.90 66.25
N TYR A 14 42.96 8.44 65.90
CA TYR A 14 44.31 7.87 65.98
C TYR A 14 44.70 7.24 67.34
N ARG A 15 45.39 6.07 67.31
CA ARG A 15 46.39 5.69 68.27
C ARG A 15 47.61 5.04 67.60
N ARG A 16 48.78 5.72 67.83
CA ARG A 16 50.14 5.18 67.59
C ARG A 16 50.44 4.12 68.66
N ARG A 17 51.17 3.08 68.31
CA ARG A 17 52.25 2.51 69.10
C ARG A 17 53.31 1.88 68.21
N SER A 18 54.54 2.14 68.64
CA SER A 18 55.88 1.88 68.14
C SER A 18 56.37 0.47 68.49
N CYS A 19 57.46 0.09 67.79
CA CYS A 19 58.46 -0.99 68.06
C CYS A 19 58.13 -2.39 67.53
N TYR A 20 58.86 -2.91 66.53
CA TYR A 20 60.17 -3.55 66.70
C TYR A 20 60.90 -3.78 65.35
N VAL A 21 62.09 -3.30 65.27
CA VAL A 21 63.12 -3.62 64.23
C VAL A 21 63.76 -4.89 64.67
N HIS A 22 63.64 -5.96 63.91
CA HIS A 22 64.58 -7.10 63.67
C HIS A 22 63.73 -8.28 63.14
N LEU A 23 63.68 -8.39 61.86
CA LEU A 23 63.33 -9.62 61.06
C LEU A 23 63.06 -9.22 59.60
N CYS A 24 63.79 -8.29 59.05
CA CYS A 24 63.48 -7.70 57.76
C CYS A 24 64.21 -8.31 56.55
N GLU A 25 65.20 -9.21 56.69
CA GLU A 25 65.89 -9.70 55.53
C GLU A 25 65.40 -11.04 54.94
N SER A 26 64.73 -11.87 55.66
CA SER A 26 64.19 -13.12 55.11
C SER A 26 62.76 -13.02 54.50
N ARG A 27 62.08 -11.88 54.73
CA ARG A 27 60.74 -11.66 54.14
C ARG A 27 60.71 -11.02 52.76
N SER A 28 61.82 -10.33 52.38
CA SER A 28 61.84 -9.67 51.06
C SER A 28 62.07 -10.68 49.92
N GLU A 29 62.96 -11.68 50.14
CA GLU A 29 63.16 -12.71 49.13
C GLU A 29 61.97 -13.66 48.93
N ARG A 30 61.28 -14.01 50.01
CA ARG A 30 59.99 -14.79 49.86
C ARG A 30 58.87 -14.04 49.19
N ARG A 31 58.83 -12.73 49.40
CA ARG A 31 57.80 -11.88 48.71
C ARG A 31 58.14 -11.70 47.21
N ALA A 32 59.47 -11.61 46.88
CA ALA A 32 59.89 -11.53 45.49
C ALA A 32 59.64 -12.84 44.74
N ASN A 33 59.95 -14.00 45.35
CA ASN A 33 59.60 -15.29 44.75
C ASN A 33 58.11 -15.59 44.64
N MET A 34 57.29 -15.21 45.62
CA MET A 34 55.85 -15.33 45.51
C MET A 34 55.24 -14.41 44.45
N ARG A 35 55.77 -13.19 44.29
CA ARG A 35 55.35 -12.30 43.20
C ARG A 35 55.74 -12.85 41.82
N LYS A 36 56.93 -13.43 41.68
CA LYS A 36 57.35 -14.05 40.43
C LYS A 36 56.46 -15.24 40.06
N GLN A 37 56.12 -16.10 41.02
CA GLN A 37 55.20 -17.21 40.79
C GLN A 37 53.76 -16.73 40.50
N GLN A 38 53.30 -15.65 41.12
CA GLN A 38 51.99 -15.08 40.83
C GLN A 38 51.93 -14.43 39.42
N ILE A 39 53.00 -13.80 38.99
CA ILE A 39 53.08 -13.23 37.63
C ILE A 39 53.13 -14.36 36.59
N GLU A 40 53.94 -15.40 36.77
CA GLU A 40 53.99 -16.56 35.86
C GLU A 40 52.65 -17.33 35.82
N GLN A 41 51.93 -17.41 36.93
CA GLN A 41 50.57 -17.99 36.94
C GLN A 41 49.52 -17.08 36.28
N ALA A 42 49.66 -15.76 36.41
CA ALA A 42 48.78 -14.78 35.76
C ALA A 42 49.01 -14.79 34.25
N ASP A 43 50.27 -14.83 33.78
CA ASP A 43 50.60 -14.91 32.35
C ASP A 43 50.10 -16.21 31.70
N ARG A 44 50.23 -17.36 32.40
CA ARG A 44 49.64 -18.62 31.92
C ARG A 44 48.12 -18.57 31.86
N ARG A 45 47.46 -17.95 32.85
CA ARG A 45 46.00 -17.79 32.84
C ARG A 45 45.54 -16.82 31.76
N MET A 46 46.26 -15.72 31.50
CA MET A 46 45.98 -14.80 30.41
C MET A 46 46.18 -15.46 29.04
N GLY A 47 47.20 -16.29 28.88
CA GLY A 47 47.41 -17.08 27.66
C GLY A 47 46.29 -18.09 27.41
N PHE A 48 45.76 -18.75 28.43
CA PHE A 48 44.60 -19.65 28.30
C PHE A 48 43.31 -18.91 28.01
N VAL A 49 43.08 -17.76 28.64
CA VAL A 49 41.90 -16.91 28.37
C VAL A 49 41.93 -16.32 26.95
N ALA A 50 43.12 -15.87 26.50
CA ALA A 50 43.28 -15.36 25.14
C ALA A 50 43.12 -16.46 24.08
N ALA A 51 43.64 -17.69 24.33
CA ALA A 51 43.42 -18.83 23.44
C ALA A 51 41.93 -19.28 23.41
N PHE A 52 41.21 -19.20 24.54
CA PHE A 52 39.80 -19.53 24.63
C PHE A 52 38.92 -18.48 23.94
N ILE A 53 39.29 -17.21 24.04
CA ILE A 53 38.59 -16.11 23.32
C ILE A 53 38.82 -16.23 21.80
N LEU A 54 40.06 -16.58 21.37
CA LEU A 54 40.34 -16.83 19.94
C LEU A 54 39.61 -18.06 19.38
N LEU A 55 39.39 -19.09 20.19
CA LEU A 55 38.61 -20.27 19.82
C LEU A 55 37.11 -19.95 19.72
N ILE A 56 36.58 -19.03 20.54
CA ILE A 56 35.18 -18.56 20.46
C ILE A 56 34.99 -17.63 19.27
N LEU A 57 35.96 -16.81 18.90
CA LEU A 57 35.91 -15.93 17.75
C LEU A 57 36.08 -16.68 16.40
N GLY A 58 36.65 -17.91 16.43
CA GLY A 58 36.76 -18.77 15.25
C GLY A 58 35.55 -19.68 15.01
N ALA A 59 34.64 -19.82 15.98
CA ALA A 59 33.35 -20.43 15.77
C ALA A 59 32.42 -19.34 15.25
N GLY A 60 32.59 -18.94 14.00
CA GLY A 60 31.55 -18.20 13.27
C GLY A 60 30.27 -19.02 13.34
N CYS A 61 29.33 -18.62 14.19
CA CYS A 61 27.96 -19.09 14.03
C CYS A 61 27.56 -18.69 12.61
N GLU A 62 27.46 -19.64 11.70
CA GLU A 62 26.57 -19.46 10.56
C GLU A 62 25.23 -19.08 11.17
N VAL A 63 24.85 -17.81 10.99
CA VAL A 63 23.51 -17.36 11.32
C VAL A 63 22.63 -18.02 10.29
N THR A 64 22.26 -19.27 10.55
CA THR A 64 21.14 -19.89 9.83
C THR A 64 19.93 -19.03 10.11
N ASN A 65 19.20 -18.72 9.04
CA ASN A 65 17.94 -17.97 9.11
C ASN A 65 17.10 -18.45 10.31
N PRO A 66 16.84 -17.61 11.32
CA PRO A 66 16.06 -18.00 12.50
C PRO A 66 14.56 -18.17 12.19
N GLY A 67 14.17 -18.04 10.91
CA GLY A 67 12.79 -18.24 10.48
C GLY A 67 12.32 -19.69 10.66
N PRO A 68 11.01 -19.91 10.62
CA PRO A 68 10.42 -21.24 10.79
C PRO A 68 10.80 -22.21 9.65
N ILE A 69 11.29 -21.70 8.52
CA ILE A 69 11.76 -22.49 7.38
C ILE A 69 13.20 -22.08 7.07
N GLN A 70 14.11 -23.05 7.05
CA GLN A 70 15.50 -22.83 6.68
C GLN A 70 15.62 -22.66 5.15
N ASP A 71 16.57 -21.86 4.69
CA ASP A 71 16.77 -21.54 3.27
C ASP A 71 16.94 -22.79 2.40
N GLU A 72 17.57 -23.85 2.94
CA GLU A 72 17.75 -25.14 2.27
C GLU A 72 16.43 -25.86 1.94
N PHE A 73 15.34 -25.56 2.66
CA PHE A 73 14.02 -26.11 2.39
C PHE A 73 13.28 -25.34 1.30
N LEU A 74 13.61 -24.06 1.08
CA LEU A 74 12.94 -23.24 0.06
C LEU A 74 13.18 -23.76 -1.37
N VAL A 75 14.29 -24.46 -1.60
CA VAL A 75 14.61 -25.06 -2.91
C VAL A 75 13.93 -26.41 -3.14
N GLN A 76 13.34 -27.02 -2.10
CA GLN A 76 12.68 -28.32 -2.22
C GLN A 76 11.34 -28.22 -2.96
N PRO A 77 10.96 -29.26 -3.72
CA PRO A 77 9.68 -29.26 -4.45
C PRO A 77 8.46 -28.98 -3.57
N GLU A 78 8.49 -29.47 -2.33
CA GLU A 78 7.40 -29.36 -1.34
C GLU A 78 7.17 -27.91 -0.88
N SER A 79 8.18 -27.05 -0.96
CA SER A 79 8.11 -25.64 -0.55
C SER A 79 7.56 -24.73 -1.63
N ARG A 80 7.48 -25.18 -2.89
CA ARG A 80 7.12 -24.34 -4.04
C ARG A 80 5.74 -23.71 -3.92
N ALA A 81 4.74 -24.50 -3.54
CA ALA A 81 3.39 -23.99 -3.32
C ALA A 81 3.35 -22.95 -2.17
N GLY A 82 4.15 -23.20 -1.12
CA GLY A 82 4.29 -22.26 0.00
C GLY A 82 4.85 -20.90 -0.40
N LEU A 83 5.82 -20.87 -1.33
CA LEU A 83 6.37 -19.62 -1.87
C LEU A 83 5.33 -18.83 -2.66
N VAL A 84 4.60 -19.51 -3.56
CA VAL A 84 3.56 -18.86 -4.38
C VAL A 84 2.42 -18.34 -3.50
N ASN A 85 1.93 -19.13 -2.56
CA ASN A 85 0.87 -18.74 -1.63
C ASN A 85 1.36 -17.66 -0.65
N GLY A 86 2.63 -17.68 -0.26
CA GLY A 86 3.25 -16.64 0.57
C GLY A 86 3.28 -15.28 -0.12
N ALA A 87 3.57 -15.24 -1.42
CA ALA A 87 3.52 -14.02 -2.21
C ALA A 87 2.09 -13.46 -2.29
N GLN A 88 1.10 -14.32 -2.57
CA GLN A 88 -0.32 -13.93 -2.55
C GLN A 88 -0.74 -13.36 -1.20
N ARG A 89 -0.40 -14.05 -0.11
CA ARG A 89 -0.72 -13.61 1.25
C ARG A 89 -0.15 -12.22 1.55
N ARG A 90 1.11 -11.96 1.19
CA ARG A 90 1.71 -10.63 1.40
C ARG A 90 1.06 -9.54 0.54
N LEU A 91 0.64 -9.88 -0.67
CA LEU A 91 -0.13 -8.95 -1.49
C LEU A 91 -1.49 -8.65 -0.87
N ASN A 92 -2.16 -9.65 -0.29
CA ASN A 92 -3.40 -9.48 0.46
C ASN A 92 -3.21 -8.48 1.62
N GLU A 93 -2.17 -8.66 2.45
CA GLU A 93 -1.86 -7.77 3.57
C GLU A 93 -1.61 -6.32 3.11
N ALA A 94 -0.96 -6.14 1.96
CA ALA A 94 -0.62 -4.83 1.41
C ALA A 94 -1.84 -4.13 0.78
N ILE A 95 -2.60 -4.81 -0.08
CA ILE A 95 -3.57 -4.16 -0.97
C ILE A 95 -4.77 -3.59 -0.21
N GLY A 96 -5.18 -4.22 0.88
CA GLY A 96 -6.26 -3.71 1.73
C GLY A 96 -5.93 -2.34 2.31
N TRP A 97 -4.71 -2.16 2.82
CA TRP A 97 -4.24 -0.88 3.34
C TRP A 97 -3.97 0.16 2.25
N ILE A 98 -3.37 -0.26 1.14
CA ILE A 98 -3.10 0.62 0.00
C ILE A 98 -4.42 1.12 -0.59
N GLY A 99 -5.38 0.23 -0.78
CA GLY A 99 -6.72 0.56 -1.26
C GLY A 99 -7.45 1.54 -0.34
N TYR A 100 -7.41 1.30 0.97
CA TYR A 100 -8.03 2.19 1.95
C TYR A 100 -7.39 3.58 1.95
N THR A 101 -6.07 3.67 2.06
CA THR A 101 -5.37 4.95 2.14
C THR A 101 -5.38 5.69 0.80
N GLY A 102 -5.22 4.95 -0.30
CA GLY A 102 -5.31 5.51 -1.66
C GLY A 102 -6.69 6.06 -1.98
N ALA A 103 -7.75 5.36 -1.55
CA ALA A 103 -9.13 5.80 -1.73
C ALA A 103 -9.44 7.14 -1.05
N ILE A 104 -8.83 7.41 0.11
CA ILE A 104 -8.97 8.71 0.79
C ILE A 104 -8.33 9.84 -0.04
N VAL A 105 -7.12 9.63 -0.53
CA VAL A 105 -6.42 10.62 -1.36
C VAL A 105 -7.13 10.82 -2.69
N ALA A 106 -7.61 9.72 -3.27
CA ALA A 106 -8.40 9.73 -4.52
C ALA A 106 -9.82 10.27 -4.36
N ARG A 107 -10.28 10.55 -3.13
CA ARG A 107 -11.65 11.00 -2.82
C ARG A 107 -12.73 9.97 -3.16
N GLU A 108 -12.41 8.71 -3.18
CA GLU A 108 -13.41 7.63 -3.25
C GLU A 108 -14.21 7.54 -1.94
N ILE A 109 -13.55 7.82 -0.83
CA ILE A 109 -14.13 7.90 0.52
C ILE A 109 -13.59 9.12 1.27
N MET A 110 -14.35 9.60 2.24
CA MET A 110 -13.94 10.66 3.16
C MET A 110 -13.53 10.07 4.50
N PRO A 111 -12.43 10.54 5.11
CA PRO A 111 -12.12 10.16 6.48
C PRO A 111 -13.22 10.56 7.44
N GLY A 112 -13.62 9.63 8.32
CA GLY A 112 -14.59 9.88 9.39
C GLY A 112 -13.97 10.42 10.68
N GLY A 113 -12.68 10.78 10.64
CA GLY A 113 -11.91 11.27 11.79
C GLY A 113 -10.74 10.36 12.16
N GLN A 114 -10.17 10.57 13.34
CA GLN A 114 -9.05 9.78 13.86
C GLN A 114 -9.57 8.69 14.80
N THR A 115 -9.43 7.43 14.41
CA THR A 115 -9.94 6.29 15.16
C THR A 115 -8.92 5.16 15.24
N GLY A 116 -8.14 5.13 16.33
CA GLY A 116 -7.18 4.05 16.55
C GLY A 116 -6.24 3.80 15.37
N ALA A 117 -6.03 2.53 15.03
CA ALA A 117 -5.16 2.14 13.92
C ALA A 117 -5.76 2.43 12.52
N TYR A 118 -7.07 2.63 12.43
CA TYR A 118 -7.78 2.89 11.18
C TYR A 118 -8.05 4.38 10.95
N GLY A 119 -7.84 5.22 11.95
CA GLY A 119 -8.01 6.65 11.81
C GLY A 119 -6.87 7.28 11.03
N HIS A 120 -7.17 8.43 10.46
CA HIS A 120 -6.21 9.24 9.72
C HIS A 120 -5.87 10.53 10.45
N SER A 121 -4.64 11.01 10.24
CA SER A 121 -4.24 12.33 10.73
C SER A 121 -5.12 13.42 10.12
N VAL A 122 -5.14 14.59 10.75
CA VAL A 122 -5.86 15.77 10.23
C VAL A 122 -5.45 16.07 8.78
N ALA A 123 -4.16 16.00 8.46
CA ALA A 123 -3.68 16.20 7.10
C ALA A 123 -4.26 15.17 6.12
N ALA A 124 -4.28 13.89 6.50
CA ALA A 124 -4.85 12.83 5.66
C ALA A 124 -6.36 13.00 5.45
N GLN A 125 -7.08 13.59 6.41
CA GLN A 125 -8.49 13.95 6.23
C GLN A 125 -8.69 14.95 5.09
N GLY A 126 -7.75 15.86 4.87
CA GLY A 126 -7.71 16.74 3.71
C GLY A 126 -7.22 16.07 2.42
N GLY A 127 -6.86 14.78 2.47
CA GLY A 127 -6.26 14.08 1.34
C GLY A 127 -4.76 14.33 1.18
N HIS A 128 -4.10 14.92 2.19
CA HIS A 128 -2.65 15.15 2.18
C HIS A 128 -1.93 13.96 2.79
N ILE A 129 -0.87 13.52 2.13
CA ILE A 129 -0.01 12.46 2.63
C ILE A 129 1.30 13.09 3.08
N GLN A 130 1.66 12.87 4.34
CA GLN A 130 2.96 13.29 4.82
C GLN A 130 4.05 12.44 4.14
N PRO A 131 5.06 13.07 3.51
CA PRO A 131 6.17 12.35 2.90
C PRO A 131 6.84 11.38 3.88
N GLY A 132 7.30 10.24 3.38
CA GLY A 132 7.97 9.23 4.18
C GLY A 132 7.08 8.43 5.15
N SER A 133 5.75 8.60 5.08
CA SER A 133 4.78 7.83 5.87
C SER A 133 4.45 6.45 5.28
N TYR A 134 3.60 5.68 5.95
CA TYR A 134 3.06 4.38 5.50
C TYR A 134 4.09 3.29 5.22
N SER A 135 5.10 3.16 6.11
CA SER A 135 6.16 2.15 5.98
C SER A 135 5.64 0.71 5.92
N GLY A 136 4.56 0.40 6.64
CA GLY A 136 3.92 -0.93 6.61
C GLY A 136 3.39 -1.26 5.21
N HIS A 137 2.60 -0.37 4.62
CA HIS A 137 2.00 -0.56 3.29
C HIS A 137 3.07 -0.82 2.21
N PHE A 138 4.14 0.00 2.22
CA PHE A 138 5.27 -0.19 1.32
C PHE A 138 6.01 -1.50 1.60
N GLY A 139 6.30 -1.78 2.87
CA GLY A 139 7.04 -2.98 3.28
C GLY A 139 6.33 -4.27 2.88
N ASP A 140 5.02 -4.36 3.09
CA ASP A 140 4.24 -5.55 2.74
C ASP A 140 4.15 -5.76 1.22
N ALA A 141 3.97 -4.68 0.44
CA ALA A 141 3.98 -4.76 -1.02
C ALA A 141 5.37 -5.15 -1.57
N GLN A 142 6.45 -4.61 -0.99
CA GLN A 142 7.83 -5.01 -1.32
C GLN A 142 8.10 -6.48 -0.96
N GLN A 143 7.58 -6.97 0.17
CA GLN A 143 7.72 -8.37 0.53
C GLN A 143 6.94 -9.28 -0.43
N ALA A 144 5.73 -8.91 -0.84
CA ALA A 144 4.97 -9.65 -1.85
C ALA A 144 5.76 -9.79 -3.15
N ARG A 145 6.30 -8.65 -3.65
CA ARG A 145 7.18 -8.63 -4.82
C ARG A 145 8.41 -9.53 -4.64
N PHE A 146 9.13 -9.35 -3.53
CA PHE A 146 10.39 -10.06 -3.27
C PHE A 146 10.18 -11.59 -3.18
N ILE A 147 9.14 -12.04 -2.48
CA ILE A 147 8.83 -13.48 -2.36
C ILE A 147 8.48 -14.07 -3.72
N ALA A 148 7.63 -13.39 -4.51
CA ALA A 148 7.26 -13.87 -5.83
C ALA A 148 8.46 -13.92 -6.80
N GLU A 149 9.29 -12.88 -6.82
CA GLU A 149 10.49 -12.84 -7.66
C GLU A 149 11.54 -13.87 -7.21
N THR A 150 11.67 -14.11 -5.91
CA THR A 150 12.52 -15.18 -5.38
C THR A 150 12.01 -16.55 -5.80
N ALA A 151 10.69 -16.77 -5.76
CA ALA A 151 10.08 -18.02 -6.24
C ALA A 151 10.40 -18.24 -7.73
N ILE A 152 10.29 -17.22 -8.57
CA ILE A 152 10.63 -17.29 -10.00
C ILE A 152 12.09 -17.71 -10.18
N LEU A 153 13.03 -17.07 -9.48
CA LEU A 153 14.45 -17.39 -9.57
C LEU A 153 14.75 -18.86 -9.16
N LEU A 154 14.13 -19.33 -8.08
CA LEU A 154 14.28 -20.71 -7.61
C LEU A 154 13.68 -21.71 -8.60
N PHE A 155 12.54 -21.39 -9.20
CA PHE A 155 11.89 -22.24 -10.19
C PHE A 155 12.70 -22.32 -11.47
N ASP A 156 13.24 -21.20 -11.96
CA ASP A 156 14.12 -21.17 -13.14
C ASP A 156 15.40 -21.98 -12.89
N GLY A 157 16.02 -21.80 -11.72
CA GLY A 157 17.20 -22.59 -11.31
C GLY A 157 16.95 -24.09 -11.22
N ALA A 158 15.73 -24.50 -10.92
CA ALA A 158 15.29 -25.89 -10.84
C ALA A 158 14.59 -26.39 -12.12
N ALA A 159 14.58 -25.60 -13.20
CA ALA A 159 13.90 -25.89 -14.47
C ALA A 159 12.42 -26.29 -14.29
N VAL A 160 11.72 -25.63 -13.38
CA VAL A 160 10.27 -25.81 -13.17
C VAL A 160 9.53 -25.08 -14.29
N GLU A 161 8.55 -25.74 -14.88
CA GLU A 161 7.72 -25.20 -15.96
C GLU A 161 6.24 -25.28 -15.60
N GLY A 162 5.40 -24.58 -16.36
CA GLY A 162 3.94 -24.63 -16.28
C GLY A 162 3.34 -23.67 -15.26
N ASP A 163 2.15 -24.02 -14.77
CA ASP A 163 1.23 -23.13 -14.07
C ASP A 163 1.78 -22.55 -12.76
N MET A 164 2.62 -23.29 -12.06
CA MET A 164 3.21 -22.81 -10.81
C MET A 164 4.16 -21.63 -11.04
N VAL A 165 4.99 -21.68 -12.07
CA VAL A 165 5.87 -20.58 -12.47
C VAL A 165 5.06 -19.42 -13.04
N ALA A 166 4.04 -19.71 -13.84
CA ALA A 166 3.12 -18.71 -14.36
C ALA A 166 2.44 -17.96 -13.20
N GLN A 167 1.98 -18.66 -12.18
CA GLN A 167 1.35 -18.04 -11.01
C GLN A 167 2.31 -17.19 -10.17
N ALA A 168 3.56 -17.62 -9.99
CA ALA A 168 4.59 -16.79 -9.35
C ALA A 168 4.83 -15.50 -10.12
N ASN A 169 4.89 -15.56 -11.46
CA ASN A 169 5.01 -14.40 -12.33
C ASN A 169 3.78 -13.47 -12.23
N ILE A 170 2.57 -14.03 -12.15
CA ILE A 170 1.34 -13.24 -11.96
C ILE A 170 1.38 -12.47 -10.64
N TRP A 171 1.75 -13.11 -9.53
CA TRP A 171 1.85 -12.43 -8.23
C TRP A 171 2.95 -11.38 -8.20
N ALA A 172 4.10 -11.64 -8.81
CA ALA A 172 5.16 -10.66 -8.99
C ALA A 172 4.68 -9.47 -9.82
N GLY A 173 3.97 -9.72 -10.92
CA GLY A 173 3.37 -8.71 -11.78
C GLY A 173 2.39 -7.81 -11.02
N TYR A 174 1.45 -8.39 -10.27
CA TYR A 174 0.49 -7.60 -9.49
C TYR A 174 1.14 -6.84 -8.34
N ALA A 175 2.12 -7.42 -7.65
CA ALA A 175 2.84 -6.71 -6.60
C ALA A 175 3.63 -5.51 -7.13
N ASN A 176 4.32 -5.68 -8.27
CA ASN A 176 5.00 -4.58 -8.97
C ASN A 176 3.99 -3.54 -9.51
N ARG A 177 2.83 -3.95 -10.05
CA ARG A 177 1.78 -3.02 -10.49
C ARG A 177 1.29 -2.15 -9.33
N VAL A 178 0.93 -2.75 -8.19
CA VAL A 178 0.45 -2.03 -7.01
C VAL A 178 1.48 -1.03 -6.51
N LEU A 179 2.77 -1.41 -6.48
CA LEU A 179 3.86 -0.49 -6.16
C LEU A 179 3.96 0.65 -7.18
N GLY A 180 3.99 0.34 -8.46
CA GLY A 180 4.17 1.33 -9.54
C GLY A 180 3.01 2.31 -9.69
N GLU A 181 1.76 1.87 -9.43
CA GLU A 181 0.59 2.74 -9.47
C GLU A 181 0.53 3.69 -8.27
N ASN A 182 0.99 3.26 -7.09
CA ASN A 182 0.78 3.98 -5.84
C ASN A 182 2.00 4.73 -5.31
N TRP A 183 3.24 4.34 -5.64
CA TRP A 183 4.46 5.05 -5.23
C TRP A 183 5.06 5.87 -6.36
N CYS A 184 5.52 7.07 -6.01
CA CYS A 184 6.15 7.99 -6.97
C CYS A 184 7.48 7.46 -7.48
N GLU A 185 8.21 6.75 -6.64
CA GLU A 185 9.57 6.30 -6.85
C GLU A 185 9.73 4.83 -6.47
N ALA A 186 10.71 4.18 -7.09
CA ALA A 186 11.00 2.76 -6.88
C ALA A 186 12.30 2.55 -6.12
N VAL A 187 12.30 1.51 -5.26
CA VAL A 187 13.49 0.95 -4.65
C VAL A 187 13.49 -0.56 -4.87
N ILE A 188 14.46 -1.06 -5.61
CA ILE A 188 14.56 -2.48 -5.93
C ILE A 188 15.69 -3.11 -5.10
N ASN A 189 15.34 -4.01 -4.16
CA ASN A 189 16.29 -4.83 -3.37
C ASN A 189 17.39 -4.00 -2.67
N GLY A 190 17.02 -2.86 -2.07
CA GLY A 190 17.97 -1.97 -1.42
C GLY A 190 18.87 -1.19 -2.39
N GLY A 191 18.51 -1.13 -3.66
CA GLY A 191 19.18 -0.32 -4.67
C GLY A 191 18.92 1.19 -4.50
N PRO A 192 19.37 2.01 -5.45
CA PRO A 192 19.12 3.43 -5.46
C PRO A 192 17.64 3.75 -5.69
N LEU A 193 17.30 5.02 -5.50
CA LEU A 193 15.99 5.56 -5.85
C LEU A 193 15.88 5.66 -7.37
N GLU A 194 14.81 5.10 -7.92
CA GLU A 194 14.52 5.09 -9.35
C GLU A 194 13.10 5.64 -9.60
N ASP A 195 12.76 5.92 -10.86
CA ASP A 195 11.40 6.28 -11.25
C ASP A 195 10.42 5.13 -10.95
N GLY A 196 9.23 5.46 -10.44
CA GLY A 196 8.19 4.47 -10.11
C GLY A 196 7.76 3.60 -11.29
N LEU A 197 7.93 4.06 -12.54
CA LEU A 197 7.65 3.27 -13.74
C LEU A 197 8.54 2.02 -13.87
N VAL A 198 9.65 1.95 -13.14
CA VAL A 198 10.48 0.73 -13.07
C VAL A 198 9.68 -0.47 -12.57
N TYR A 199 8.82 -0.28 -11.57
CA TYR A 199 7.93 -1.36 -11.10
C TYR A 199 6.97 -1.82 -12.21
N LEU A 200 6.40 -0.89 -12.98
CA LEU A 200 5.46 -1.22 -14.07
C LEU A 200 6.15 -1.95 -15.22
N LYS A 201 7.36 -1.54 -15.59
CA LYS A 201 8.17 -2.26 -16.62
C LYS A 201 8.50 -3.69 -16.18
N ARG A 202 8.81 -3.88 -14.90
CA ARG A 202 9.00 -5.23 -14.32
C ARG A 202 7.70 -6.04 -14.35
N ALA A 203 6.57 -5.41 -14.02
CA ALA A 203 5.26 -6.07 -14.07
C ALA A 203 4.90 -6.51 -15.49
N GLU A 204 5.15 -5.68 -16.51
CA GLU A 204 4.92 -6.04 -17.92
C GLU A 204 5.71 -7.29 -18.33
N GLU A 205 7.00 -7.34 -17.95
CA GLU A 205 7.84 -8.51 -18.22
C GLU A 205 7.32 -9.76 -17.49
N GLN A 206 6.97 -9.65 -16.23
CA GLN A 206 6.46 -10.77 -15.42
C GLN A 206 5.14 -11.31 -15.97
N PHE A 207 4.19 -10.46 -16.35
CA PHE A 207 2.98 -10.91 -17.00
C PHE A 207 3.26 -11.55 -18.37
N SER A 208 4.24 -11.05 -19.12
CA SER A 208 4.66 -11.66 -20.39
C SER A 208 5.25 -13.05 -20.19
N GLN A 209 6.06 -13.24 -19.15
CA GLN A 209 6.56 -14.58 -18.78
C GLN A 209 5.42 -15.50 -18.32
N ALA A 210 4.46 -14.98 -17.57
CA ALA A 210 3.29 -15.75 -17.15
C ALA A 210 2.48 -16.26 -18.36
N ILE A 211 2.22 -15.41 -19.34
CA ILE A 211 1.51 -15.79 -20.59
C ILE A 211 2.24 -16.92 -21.32
N ASN A 212 3.57 -16.84 -21.42
CA ASN A 212 4.39 -17.83 -22.12
C ASN A 212 4.45 -19.18 -21.39
N ARG A 213 4.33 -19.19 -20.06
CA ARG A 213 4.50 -20.38 -19.22
C ARG A 213 3.19 -21.03 -18.78
N ALA A 214 2.08 -20.28 -18.80
CA ALA A 214 0.79 -20.79 -18.38
C ALA A 214 0.26 -21.88 -19.32
N SER A 215 -0.09 -23.03 -18.75
CA SER A 215 -0.83 -24.10 -19.43
C SER A 215 -2.34 -23.89 -19.25
N ALA A 216 -2.77 -23.46 -18.08
CA ALA A 216 -4.17 -23.15 -17.78
C ALA A 216 -4.59 -21.82 -18.43
N ASP A 217 -5.72 -21.82 -19.15
CA ASP A 217 -6.26 -20.64 -19.81
C ASP A 217 -6.61 -19.54 -18.82
N SER A 218 -7.13 -19.89 -17.63
CA SER A 218 -7.44 -18.90 -16.58
C SER A 218 -6.23 -18.11 -16.10
N LEU A 219 -5.06 -18.73 -15.96
CA LEU A 219 -3.81 -18.06 -15.61
C LEU A 219 -3.31 -17.19 -16.76
N ARG A 220 -3.45 -17.68 -17.99
CA ARG A 220 -3.08 -16.92 -19.16
C ARG A 220 -3.94 -15.67 -19.32
N THR A 221 -5.26 -15.79 -19.09
CA THR A 221 -6.20 -14.66 -19.11
C THR A 221 -5.89 -13.67 -18.00
N ALA A 222 -5.58 -14.14 -16.76
CA ALA A 222 -5.16 -13.27 -15.66
C ALA A 222 -3.89 -12.48 -16.00
N ALA A 223 -2.95 -13.10 -16.70
CA ALA A 223 -1.71 -12.44 -17.12
C ALA A 223 -1.95 -11.44 -18.26
N TYR A 224 -2.84 -11.74 -19.23
CA TYR A 224 -3.25 -10.75 -20.24
C TYR A 224 -3.93 -9.54 -19.59
N ALA A 225 -4.85 -9.75 -18.66
CA ALA A 225 -5.52 -8.68 -17.96
C ALA A 225 -4.52 -7.80 -17.18
N GLY A 226 -3.62 -8.39 -16.41
CA GLY A 226 -2.57 -7.65 -15.69
C GLY A 226 -1.64 -6.88 -16.64
N ARG A 227 -1.27 -7.49 -17.77
CA ARG A 227 -0.40 -6.82 -18.76
C ARG A 227 -1.12 -5.68 -19.48
N ALA A 228 -2.40 -5.82 -19.80
CA ALA A 228 -3.22 -4.75 -20.36
C ALA A 228 -3.25 -3.51 -19.45
N GLN A 229 -3.48 -3.71 -18.15
CA GLN A 229 -3.47 -2.65 -17.13
C GLN A 229 -2.14 -1.90 -17.11
N VAL A 230 -1.05 -2.64 -17.01
CA VAL A 230 0.30 -2.07 -16.94
C VAL A 230 0.66 -1.34 -18.23
N ARG A 231 0.32 -1.92 -19.40
CA ARG A 231 0.55 -1.29 -20.71
C ARG A 231 -0.26 -0.01 -20.89
N ALA A 232 -1.51 0.04 -20.44
CA ALA A 232 -2.31 1.26 -20.46
C ALA A 232 -1.67 2.37 -19.61
N PHE A 233 -1.18 2.02 -18.41
CA PHE A 233 -0.47 2.96 -17.58
C PHE A 233 0.82 3.45 -18.24
N LEU A 234 1.69 2.55 -18.70
CA LEU A 234 2.93 2.89 -19.40
C LEU A 234 2.69 3.67 -20.69
N ALA A 235 1.63 3.34 -21.45
CA ALA A 235 1.28 4.04 -22.69
C ALA A 235 0.89 5.51 -22.43
N THR A 236 0.29 5.81 -21.26
CA THR A 236 0.02 7.19 -20.86
C THR A 236 1.32 7.98 -20.73
N TYR A 237 2.43 7.35 -20.35
CA TYR A 237 3.76 7.96 -20.24
C TYR A 237 4.60 7.83 -21.55
N GLY A 238 4.03 7.28 -22.61
CA GLY A 238 4.74 7.07 -23.88
C GLY A 238 5.75 5.91 -23.83
N GLU A 239 5.72 5.09 -22.79
CA GLU A 239 6.64 3.97 -22.56
C GLU A 239 6.11 2.63 -23.11
N ALA A 240 4.85 2.60 -23.57
CA ALA A 240 4.22 1.46 -24.24
C ALA A 240 3.25 1.94 -25.32
N SER A 241 2.70 1.00 -26.10
CA SER A 241 1.72 1.30 -27.14
C SER A 241 0.30 1.03 -26.65
N TRP A 242 -0.62 1.96 -26.88
CA TRP A 242 -2.04 1.77 -26.63
C TRP A 242 -2.63 0.61 -27.45
N SER A 243 -2.13 0.33 -28.66
CA SER A 243 -2.56 -0.82 -29.44
C SER A 243 -2.22 -2.16 -28.78
N ASN A 244 -1.09 -2.23 -28.06
CA ASN A 244 -0.71 -3.42 -27.29
C ASN A 244 -1.60 -3.58 -26.04
N ALA A 245 -1.93 -2.50 -25.35
CA ALA A 245 -2.87 -2.52 -24.22
C ALA A 245 -4.26 -2.98 -24.67
N TYR A 246 -4.74 -2.43 -25.79
CA TYR A 246 -6.00 -2.83 -26.41
C TYR A 246 -6.04 -4.32 -26.77
N SER A 247 -4.97 -4.82 -27.43
CA SER A 247 -4.90 -6.22 -27.87
C SER A 247 -4.91 -7.20 -26.71
N ASP A 248 -4.19 -6.89 -25.62
CA ASP A 248 -4.22 -7.69 -24.40
C ASP A 248 -5.61 -7.66 -23.74
N ALA A 249 -6.22 -6.47 -23.64
CA ALA A 249 -7.56 -6.30 -23.09
C ALA A 249 -8.61 -7.06 -23.90
N ALA A 250 -8.49 -7.10 -25.23
CA ALA A 250 -9.38 -7.84 -26.12
C ALA A 250 -9.24 -9.37 -26.01
N SER A 251 -8.17 -9.85 -25.36
CA SER A 251 -7.94 -11.29 -25.11
C SER A 251 -8.59 -11.77 -23.80
N VAL A 252 -9.36 -10.92 -23.12
CA VAL A 252 -10.00 -11.20 -21.84
C VAL A 252 -11.51 -11.14 -21.99
N GLU A 253 -12.21 -12.18 -21.59
CA GLU A 253 -13.66 -12.26 -21.63
C GLU A 253 -14.33 -11.23 -20.72
N SER A 254 -15.53 -10.80 -21.10
CA SER A 254 -16.26 -9.72 -20.37
C SER A 254 -16.67 -10.09 -18.94
N ASP A 255 -16.86 -11.37 -18.66
CA ASP A 255 -17.23 -11.91 -17.34
C ASP A 255 -16.03 -12.35 -16.49
N PHE A 256 -14.82 -12.17 -17.02
CA PHE A 256 -13.59 -12.53 -16.30
C PHE A 256 -13.41 -11.69 -15.02
N THR A 257 -12.99 -12.36 -13.95
CA THR A 257 -12.59 -11.72 -12.69
C THR A 257 -11.38 -12.44 -12.10
N TYR A 258 -10.38 -11.68 -11.67
CA TYR A 258 -9.23 -12.16 -10.92
C TYR A 258 -9.07 -11.38 -9.63
N VAL A 259 -8.94 -12.09 -8.51
CA VAL A 259 -8.97 -11.50 -7.17
C VAL A 259 -7.77 -11.91 -6.34
N VAL A 260 -7.49 -11.12 -5.30
CA VAL A 260 -6.71 -11.57 -4.16
C VAL A 260 -7.69 -11.93 -3.04
N GLU A 261 -7.60 -13.18 -2.58
CA GLU A 261 -8.47 -13.69 -1.52
C GLU A 261 -8.12 -13.07 -0.18
N MET A 262 -9.15 -12.70 0.59
CA MET A 262 -9.03 -12.22 1.96
C MET A 262 -9.34 -13.33 2.96
N SER A 263 -8.97 -13.16 4.22
CA SER A 263 -9.19 -14.15 5.26
C SER A 263 -9.43 -13.50 6.61
N ASN A 264 -10.43 -13.99 7.33
CA ASN A 264 -10.73 -13.53 8.69
C ASN A 264 -9.96 -14.30 9.79
N LEU A 265 -9.04 -15.19 9.41
CA LEU A 265 -8.24 -15.96 10.38
C LEU A 265 -7.27 -15.05 11.15
N GLU A 266 -6.72 -14.05 10.49
CA GLU A 266 -5.79 -13.09 11.08
C GLU A 266 -6.21 -11.65 10.74
N GLN A 267 -5.93 -10.70 11.62
CA GLN A 267 -6.28 -9.29 11.39
C GLN A 267 -5.59 -8.72 10.13
N ALA A 268 -4.37 -9.14 9.86
CA ALA A 268 -3.57 -8.63 8.75
C ALA A 268 -4.11 -9.07 7.37
N THR A 269 -4.86 -10.18 7.30
CA THR A 269 -5.37 -10.75 6.06
C THR A 269 -6.84 -10.41 5.78
N ARG A 270 -7.47 -9.63 6.66
CA ARG A 270 -8.85 -9.18 6.47
C ARG A 270 -8.94 -8.08 5.42
N ASN A 271 -10.09 -7.96 4.78
CA ASN A 271 -10.40 -6.79 3.99
C ASN A 271 -10.42 -5.54 4.89
N THR A 272 -9.33 -4.76 4.84
CA THR A 272 -9.15 -3.59 5.69
C THR A 272 -10.16 -2.48 5.38
N ILE A 273 -10.59 -2.36 4.13
CA ILE A 273 -11.58 -1.38 3.69
C ILE A 273 -12.90 -1.64 4.40
N MET A 274 -13.40 -2.87 4.35
CA MET A 274 -14.59 -3.28 5.09
C MET A 274 -14.41 -3.10 6.59
N TRP A 275 -13.28 -3.57 7.13
CA TRP A 275 -13.03 -3.57 8.56
C TRP A 275 -12.96 -2.17 9.16
N ALA A 276 -12.37 -1.21 8.44
CA ALA A 276 -12.26 0.19 8.87
C ALA A 276 -13.60 0.92 8.86
N ASN A 277 -14.53 0.52 8.02
CA ASN A 277 -15.82 1.18 7.84
C ASN A 277 -16.97 0.44 8.52
N GLY A 278 -17.13 -0.83 8.21
CA GLY A 278 -18.33 -1.61 8.51
C GLY A 278 -18.47 -2.05 9.97
N ARG A 279 -17.54 -1.69 10.86
CA ARG A 279 -17.55 -2.23 12.23
C ARG A 279 -17.29 -1.19 13.30
N GLN A 280 -18.09 -1.28 14.35
CA GLN A 280 -17.78 -0.66 15.62
C GLN A 280 -16.49 -1.29 16.22
N PRO A 281 -15.60 -0.48 16.82
CA PRO A 281 -15.76 0.96 17.10
C PRO A 281 -15.13 1.87 16.03
N TYR A 282 -14.75 1.35 14.87
CA TYR A 282 -13.89 2.11 13.97
C TYR A 282 -14.63 3.20 13.18
N LEU A 283 -15.62 2.89 12.35
CA LEU A 283 -16.38 3.87 11.55
C LEU A 283 -15.47 4.99 11.02
N ALA A 284 -14.30 4.58 10.47
CA ALA A 284 -13.17 5.48 10.26
C ALA A 284 -13.29 6.31 8.98
N TYR A 285 -14.21 5.96 8.08
CA TYR A 285 -14.51 6.70 6.87
C TYR A 285 -16.01 6.66 6.51
N THR A 286 -16.38 7.46 5.54
CA THR A 286 -17.77 7.63 5.11
C THR A 286 -17.82 7.92 3.61
N MET A 287 -18.97 7.62 2.98
CA MET A 287 -19.28 8.03 1.61
C MET A 287 -19.80 9.48 1.51
N TRP A 288 -20.14 10.12 2.65
CA TRP A 288 -20.55 11.52 2.68
C TRP A 288 -19.45 12.43 2.12
N ASN A 289 -19.83 13.47 1.39
CA ASN A 289 -18.93 14.41 0.75
C ASN A 289 -17.94 13.75 -0.23
N THR A 290 -18.40 12.74 -0.95
CA THR A 290 -17.71 12.16 -2.11
C THR A 290 -18.56 12.36 -3.36
N TYR A 291 -17.99 12.08 -4.53
CA TYR A 291 -18.77 12.06 -5.77
C TYR A 291 -19.99 11.09 -5.70
N TYR A 292 -19.84 10.01 -4.95
CA TYR A 292 -20.84 8.94 -4.86
C TYR A 292 -21.92 9.19 -3.81
N GLY A 293 -21.59 9.93 -2.74
CA GLY A 293 -22.44 10.11 -1.57
C GLY A 293 -23.08 11.48 -1.47
N GLU A 294 -23.93 11.65 -0.44
CA GLU A 294 -24.61 12.91 -0.16
C GLU A 294 -23.63 14.08 -0.05
N GLN A 295 -23.98 15.20 -0.66
CA GLN A 295 -23.19 16.42 -0.61
C GLN A 295 -23.48 17.20 0.69
N PRO A 296 -22.51 17.95 1.22
CA PRO A 296 -22.70 18.80 2.38
C PRO A 296 -23.46 20.07 2.05
N ASP A 297 -24.40 20.45 2.90
CA ASP A 297 -24.97 21.79 2.90
C ASP A 297 -24.03 22.76 3.61
N LEU A 298 -23.25 23.52 2.85
CA LEU A 298 -22.26 24.46 3.38
C LEU A 298 -22.92 25.61 4.15
N THR A 299 -24.22 25.86 3.96
CA THR A 299 -24.98 26.89 4.69
C THR A 299 -25.51 26.39 6.03
N ASN A 300 -25.48 25.07 6.26
CA ASN A 300 -26.03 24.38 7.42
C ASN A 300 -25.03 23.42 8.06
N ASN A 301 -23.84 23.90 8.35
CA ASN A 301 -22.77 23.14 9.01
C ASN A 301 -22.44 21.78 8.34
N GLY A 302 -22.52 21.68 7.03
CA GLY A 302 -22.22 20.46 6.31
C GLY A 302 -23.26 19.34 6.51
N ALA A 303 -24.49 19.67 6.88
CA ALA A 303 -25.56 18.68 6.94
C ALA A 303 -25.72 17.97 5.58
N PRO A 304 -25.98 16.66 5.56
CA PRO A 304 -26.23 15.97 4.29
C PRO A 304 -27.41 16.56 3.56
N ILE A 305 -27.30 16.75 2.25
CA ILE A 305 -28.41 17.12 1.37
C ILE A 305 -29.00 15.83 0.79
N PRO A 306 -30.18 15.38 1.26
CA PRO A 306 -30.77 14.13 0.77
C PRO A 306 -31.05 14.16 -0.74
N GLY A 307 -30.86 13.01 -1.40
CA GLY A 307 -31.11 12.88 -2.84
C GLY A 307 -29.99 13.46 -3.71
N THR A 308 -28.85 13.79 -3.12
CA THR A 308 -27.64 14.21 -3.85
C THR A 308 -26.60 13.10 -3.88
N GLY A 309 -25.70 13.19 -4.86
CA GLY A 309 -24.65 12.21 -5.06
C GLY A 309 -25.04 11.12 -6.06
N TYR A 310 -24.02 10.63 -6.75
CA TYR A 310 -24.19 9.75 -7.89
C TYR A 310 -25.03 8.49 -7.60
N TRP A 311 -24.84 7.86 -6.44
CA TRP A 311 -25.60 6.67 -6.05
C TRP A 311 -27.12 6.95 -5.93
N GLU A 312 -27.51 8.02 -5.21
CA GLU A 312 -28.93 8.33 -5.03
C GLU A 312 -29.59 8.78 -6.31
N GLU A 313 -28.84 9.42 -7.21
CA GLU A 313 -29.35 9.89 -8.51
C GLU A 313 -29.51 8.75 -9.51
N THR A 314 -28.66 7.72 -9.47
CA THR A 314 -28.59 6.71 -10.54
C THR A 314 -28.96 5.30 -10.10
N GLY A 315 -28.78 4.95 -8.84
CA GLY A 315 -28.93 3.59 -8.34
C GLY A 315 -27.83 2.63 -8.81
N ASP A 316 -26.62 3.13 -9.18
CA ASP A 316 -25.52 2.31 -9.66
C ASP A 316 -24.99 1.36 -8.56
N PRO A 317 -25.13 0.03 -8.70
CA PRO A 317 -24.82 -0.91 -7.63
C PRO A 317 -23.34 -0.98 -7.25
N ARG A 318 -22.46 -0.50 -8.13
CA ARG A 318 -21.00 -0.58 -7.95
C ARG A 318 -20.49 0.35 -6.85
N VAL A 319 -21.25 1.43 -6.56
CA VAL A 319 -20.88 2.49 -5.61
C VAL A 319 -21.97 2.76 -4.59
N GLY A 320 -22.78 1.75 -4.29
CA GLY A 320 -23.88 1.82 -3.34
C GLY A 320 -23.43 2.15 -1.92
N TRP A 321 -24.30 2.85 -1.19
CA TRP A 321 -24.12 3.10 0.23
C TRP A 321 -25.46 3.15 0.96
N PHE A 322 -25.44 3.07 2.29
CA PHE A 322 -26.61 3.24 3.13
C PHE A 322 -26.30 4.06 4.38
N ALA A 323 -27.35 4.69 4.92
CA ALA A 323 -27.32 5.35 6.22
C ALA A 323 -27.79 4.39 7.30
N ASP A 324 -27.06 4.30 8.43
CA ASP A 324 -27.45 3.49 9.57
C ASP A 324 -28.07 4.39 10.65
N SER A 325 -29.32 4.11 11.03
CA SER A 325 -30.02 4.89 12.06
C SER A 325 -29.48 4.65 13.49
N GLU A 326 -28.82 3.53 13.73
CA GLU A 326 -28.16 3.23 15.01
C GLU A 326 -26.81 3.96 15.10
N PHE A 327 -26.12 4.10 13.97
CA PHE A 327 -24.80 4.75 13.88
C PHE A 327 -24.82 5.88 12.83
N PRO A 328 -25.56 6.96 13.06
CA PRO A 328 -25.72 8.03 12.07
C PRO A 328 -24.45 8.87 11.85
N TRP A 329 -23.46 8.74 12.76
CA TRP A 329 -22.23 9.52 12.78
C TRP A 329 -21.00 8.64 12.81
N SER A 330 -19.97 9.09 12.13
CA SER A 330 -18.65 8.48 12.23
C SER A 330 -18.06 8.66 13.63
N ASN A 331 -16.99 7.92 13.93
CA ASN A 331 -16.48 7.82 15.30
C ASN A 331 -15.74 9.07 15.81
N ALA A 332 -15.32 9.96 14.93
CA ALA A 332 -14.63 11.20 15.31
C ALA A 332 -15.13 12.40 14.51
N ALA A 333 -14.89 13.58 15.05
CA ALA A 333 -15.24 14.83 14.38
C ALA A 333 -14.23 15.14 13.28
N LEU A 334 -14.72 15.59 12.13
CA LEU A 334 -13.90 16.28 11.14
C LEU A 334 -13.80 17.76 11.56
N LEU A 335 -12.60 18.33 11.43
CA LEU A 335 -12.37 19.72 11.83
C LEU A 335 -13.33 20.68 11.12
N GLY A 336 -14.01 21.50 11.90
CA GLY A 336 -14.94 22.51 11.39
C GLY A 336 -16.40 22.10 11.31
N PHE A 337 -16.75 20.79 11.18
CA PHE A 337 -18.11 20.32 11.02
C PHE A 337 -18.72 19.61 12.24
N GLY A 338 -17.94 19.31 13.27
CA GLY A 338 -18.40 18.41 14.33
C GLY A 338 -18.37 16.95 13.88
N GLN A 339 -19.32 16.14 14.31
CA GLN A 339 -19.37 14.72 13.88
C GLN A 339 -19.72 14.63 12.39
N THR A 340 -18.95 13.82 11.68
CA THR A 340 -19.17 13.56 10.25
C THR A 340 -20.30 12.56 10.08
N PRO A 341 -21.28 12.81 9.20
CA PRO A 341 -22.30 11.82 8.86
C PRO A 341 -21.67 10.51 8.38
N TRP A 342 -22.12 9.39 8.94
CA TRP A 342 -21.60 8.10 8.50
C TRP A 342 -22.52 7.49 7.45
N ARG A 343 -21.94 7.20 6.29
CA ARG A 343 -22.58 6.54 5.15
C ARG A 343 -21.70 5.35 4.78
N ASN A 344 -22.24 4.14 4.95
CA ASN A 344 -21.49 2.92 4.77
C ASN A 344 -21.57 2.44 3.33
N GLN A 345 -20.44 2.19 2.70
CA GLN A 345 -20.38 1.59 1.38
C GLN A 345 -20.91 0.13 1.41
N THR A 346 -21.38 -0.37 0.29
CA THR A 346 -21.99 -1.70 0.17
C THR A 346 -21.16 -2.68 -0.66
N LYS A 347 -20.01 -2.27 -1.16
CA LYS A 347 -19.16 -3.13 -2.01
C LYS A 347 -18.51 -4.26 -1.22
N TYR A 348 -18.08 -3.97 0.01
CA TYR A 348 -17.48 -4.93 0.92
C TYR A 348 -18.27 -4.95 2.21
N ASP A 349 -18.88 -6.07 2.56
CA ASP A 349 -19.69 -6.24 3.77
C ASP A 349 -19.19 -7.37 4.68
N ASP A 350 -18.25 -8.19 4.20
CA ASP A 350 -17.56 -9.24 4.97
C ASP A 350 -16.04 -9.02 5.00
N PRO A 351 -15.37 -9.31 6.13
CA PRO A 351 -13.90 -9.24 6.21
C PRO A 351 -13.18 -10.23 5.28
N GLU A 352 -13.88 -11.19 4.70
CA GLU A 352 -13.35 -12.15 3.72
C GLU A 352 -13.67 -11.76 2.27
N ASP A 353 -14.38 -10.65 2.05
CA ASP A 353 -14.63 -10.16 0.68
C ASP A 353 -13.35 -9.92 -0.07
N PRO A 354 -13.12 -10.57 -1.22
CA PRO A 354 -11.88 -10.47 -1.97
C PRO A 354 -11.75 -9.09 -2.63
N ILE A 355 -10.50 -8.62 -2.77
CA ILE A 355 -10.23 -7.42 -3.57
C ILE A 355 -9.91 -7.82 -5.00
N ARG A 356 -10.63 -7.24 -5.94
CA ARG A 356 -10.47 -7.49 -7.36
C ARG A 356 -9.16 -6.87 -7.89
N LEU A 357 -8.36 -7.68 -8.57
CA LEU A 357 -7.12 -7.27 -9.22
C LEU A 357 -7.31 -6.94 -10.70
N ALA A 358 -8.22 -7.64 -11.37
CA ALA A 358 -8.57 -7.40 -12.77
C ALA A 358 -9.97 -7.92 -13.09
N SER A 359 -10.61 -7.31 -14.09
CA SER A 359 -11.91 -7.77 -14.61
C SER A 359 -12.07 -7.51 -16.10
N GLY A 360 -12.96 -8.27 -16.73
CA GLY A 360 -13.39 -8.01 -18.10
C GLY A 360 -14.00 -6.62 -18.28
N ALA A 361 -14.73 -6.12 -17.27
CA ALA A 361 -15.26 -4.76 -17.27
C ALA A 361 -14.16 -3.70 -17.36
N GLU A 362 -13.08 -3.83 -16.58
CA GLU A 362 -11.92 -2.95 -16.69
C GLU A 362 -11.26 -3.04 -18.08
N MET A 363 -11.18 -4.25 -18.65
CA MET A 363 -10.61 -4.42 -19.99
C MET A 363 -11.41 -3.67 -21.06
N ARG A 364 -12.73 -3.63 -20.95
CA ARG A 364 -13.59 -2.79 -21.81
C ARG A 364 -13.22 -1.31 -21.66
N LEU A 365 -12.99 -0.84 -20.43
CA LEU A 365 -12.60 0.56 -20.21
C LEU A 365 -11.18 0.89 -20.72
N ILE A 366 -10.24 -0.07 -20.74
CA ILE A 366 -8.94 0.09 -21.41
C ILE A 366 -9.13 0.21 -22.92
N GLN A 367 -10.05 -0.57 -23.52
CA GLN A 367 -10.39 -0.46 -24.94
C GLN A 367 -11.03 0.91 -25.27
N ALA A 368 -11.94 1.38 -24.43
CA ALA A 368 -12.55 2.70 -24.58
C ALA A 368 -11.51 3.83 -24.48
N GLU A 369 -10.56 3.72 -23.53
CA GLU A 369 -9.47 4.69 -23.41
C GLU A 369 -8.55 4.68 -24.63
N ALA A 370 -8.23 3.50 -25.18
CA ALA A 370 -7.44 3.38 -26.41
C ALA A 370 -8.17 4.00 -27.61
N ALA A 371 -9.49 3.88 -27.72
CA ALA A 371 -10.31 4.53 -28.74
C ALA A 371 -10.25 6.05 -28.61
N LEU A 372 -10.40 6.60 -27.38
CA LEU A 372 -10.24 8.04 -27.12
C LEU A 372 -8.86 8.56 -27.53
N VAL A 373 -7.79 7.85 -27.17
CA VAL A 373 -6.43 8.20 -27.58
C VAL A 373 -6.28 8.17 -29.10
N GLY A 374 -6.98 7.27 -29.77
CA GLY A 374 -7.06 7.19 -31.24
C GLY A 374 -7.92 8.27 -31.89
N GLY A 375 -8.65 9.08 -31.12
CA GLY A 375 -9.54 10.13 -31.58
C GLY A 375 -10.96 9.66 -31.94
N ASP A 376 -11.31 8.42 -31.63
CA ASP A 376 -12.64 7.85 -31.84
C ASP A 376 -13.47 7.86 -30.53
N TRP A 377 -13.92 9.04 -30.18
CA TRP A 377 -14.68 9.22 -28.94
C TRP A 377 -16.08 8.60 -29.02
N GLN A 378 -16.68 8.44 -30.21
CA GLN A 378 -17.96 7.81 -30.42
C GLN A 378 -17.88 6.31 -30.09
N ASP A 379 -16.84 5.61 -30.56
CA ASP A 379 -16.60 4.21 -30.22
C ASP A 379 -16.36 4.03 -28.73
N ALA A 380 -15.56 4.92 -28.12
CA ALA A 380 -15.35 4.93 -26.67
C ALA A 380 -16.67 5.03 -25.89
N MET A 381 -17.56 5.93 -26.29
CA MET A 381 -18.88 6.10 -25.64
C MET A 381 -19.77 4.87 -25.85
N THR A 382 -19.70 4.22 -27.01
CA THR A 382 -20.41 2.95 -27.27
C THR A 382 -19.94 1.88 -26.29
N ILE A 383 -18.62 1.69 -26.15
CA ILE A 383 -18.04 0.70 -25.22
C ILE A 383 -18.47 1.00 -23.76
N ILE A 384 -18.43 2.26 -23.36
CA ILE A 384 -18.84 2.68 -22.00
C ILE A 384 -20.31 2.37 -21.76
N ASN A 385 -21.19 2.70 -22.69
CA ASN A 385 -22.64 2.48 -22.54
C ASN A 385 -23.03 1.00 -22.62
N ASP A 386 -22.37 0.21 -23.45
CA ASP A 386 -22.51 -1.25 -23.48
C ASP A 386 -22.17 -1.86 -22.10
N LEU A 387 -21.07 -1.39 -21.46
CA LEU A 387 -20.71 -1.82 -20.13
C LEU A 387 -21.76 -1.40 -19.10
N ARG A 388 -22.19 -0.14 -19.11
CA ARG A 388 -23.23 0.38 -18.20
C ARG A 388 -24.54 -0.40 -18.31
N GLY A 389 -24.95 -0.75 -19.51
CA GLY A 389 -26.15 -1.54 -19.78
C GLY A 389 -26.13 -2.96 -19.18
N THR A 390 -24.96 -3.46 -18.75
CA THR A 390 -24.85 -4.76 -18.05
C THR A 390 -25.24 -4.68 -16.58
N TYR A 391 -25.29 -3.50 -15.99
CA TYR A 391 -25.65 -3.29 -14.59
C TYR A 391 -27.13 -2.92 -14.44
N THR A 392 -27.75 -3.43 -13.38
CA THR A 392 -29.14 -3.15 -13.02
C THR A 392 -29.18 -2.21 -11.83
N THR A 393 -29.97 -1.16 -11.93
CA THR A 393 -30.15 -0.18 -10.86
C THR A 393 -30.60 -0.83 -9.55
N GLN A 394 -30.15 -0.27 -8.43
CA GLN A 394 -30.59 -0.63 -7.09
C GLN A 394 -31.23 0.57 -6.41
N THR A 395 -32.02 0.31 -5.39
CA THR A 395 -32.58 1.33 -4.51
C THR A 395 -31.74 1.49 -3.26
N THR A 396 -31.91 2.56 -2.50
CA THR A 396 -31.27 2.80 -1.20
C THR A 396 -31.47 1.68 -0.17
N THR A 397 -32.40 0.77 -0.42
CA THR A 397 -32.64 -0.44 0.39
C THR A 397 -31.93 -1.68 -0.17
N GLN A 398 -31.01 -1.51 -1.12
CA GLN A 398 -30.30 -2.59 -1.81
C GLN A 398 -31.20 -3.58 -2.57
N GLN A 399 -32.43 -3.19 -2.86
CA GLN A 399 -33.30 -3.99 -3.70
C GLN A 399 -33.03 -3.66 -5.18
N ALA A 400 -32.88 -4.70 -6.00
CA ALA A 400 -32.74 -4.53 -7.44
C ALA A 400 -33.91 -3.69 -7.99
N GLY A 401 -33.59 -2.58 -8.65
CA GLY A 401 -34.61 -1.71 -9.26
C GLY A 401 -35.19 -2.29 -10.53
N GLY A 402 -34.44 -3.10 -11.24
CA GLY A 402 -34.86 -3.84 -12.42
C GLY A 402 -34.58 -3.16 -13.76
N ASP A 403 -34.23 -1.90 -13.79
CA ASP A 403 -33.84 -1.19 -15.01
C ASP A 403 -32.33 -1.19 -15.24
N PRO A 404 -31.85 -1.29 -16.49
CA PRO A 404 -30.43 -1.07 -16.79
C PRO A 404 -30.01 0.35 -16.40
N LEU A 405 -28.71 0.52 -16.07
CA LEU A 405 -28.18 1.88 -15.88
C LEU A 405 -28.36 2.72 -17.14
N GLY A 406 -28.75 3.98 -16.95
CA GLY A 406 -28.90 4.94 -18.04
C GLY A 406 -27.57 5.17 -18.78
N GLU A 407 -27.69 5.39 -20.08
CA GLU A 407 -26.58 5.76 -20.93
C GLU A 407 -26.04 7.14 -20.58
N TRP A 408 -24.75 7.32 -20.74
CA TRP A 408 -24.12 8.63 -20.72
C TRP A 408 -23.99 9.20 -22.14
N THR A 409 -24.16 10.50 -22.27
CA THR A 409 -23.95 11.23 -23.52
C THR A 409 -22.68 12.06 -23.45
N ALA A 410 -22.07 12.29 -24.59
CA ALA A 410 -21.00 13.23 -24.80
C ALA A 410 -21.18 13.88 -26.19
N ASP A 411 -20.90 15.19 -26.28
CA ASP A 411 -20.98 15.95 -27.53
C ASP A 411 -19.57 16.27 -28.08
N SER A 412 -18.53 15.84 -27.40
CA SER A 412 -17.13 16.06 -27.75
C SER A 412 -16.22 14.98 -27.16
N ASP A 413 -15.01 14.90 -27.70
CA ASP A 413 -13.92 14.06 -27.18
C ASP A 413 -13.60 14.41 -25.71
N VAL A 414 -13.60 15.68 -25.36
CA VAL A 414 -13.38 16.19 -24.00
C VAL A 414 -14.43 15.65 -23.02
N GLU A 415 -15.69 15.69 -23.40
CA GLU A 415 -16.76 15.12 -22.57
C GLU A 415 -16.67 13.60 -22.48
N ALA A 416 -16.34 12.93 -23.57
CA ALA A 416 -16.14 11.49 -23.57
C ALA A 416 -14.98 11.08 -22.64
N TRP A 417 -13.88 11.84 -22.61
CA TRP A 417 -12.82 11.64 -21.61
C TRP A 417 -13.33 11.81 -20.17
N THR A 418 -14.19 12.80 -19.94
CA THR A 418 -14.86 12.96 -18.62
C THR A 418 -15.65 11.72 -18.26
N ARG A 419 -16.44 11.19 -19.22
CA ARG A 419 -17.25 9.98 -18.99
C ARG A 419 -16.37 8.76 -18.71
N LEU A 420 -15.28 8.58 -19.48
CA LEU A 420 -14.32 7.48 -19.25
C LEU A 420 -13.72 7.55 -17.85
N LYS A 421 -13.22 8.71 -17.44
CA LYS A 421 -12.59 8.88 -16.11
C LYS A 421 -13.57 8.55 -14.98
N ARG A 422 -14.80 9.02 -15.10
CA ARG A 422 -15.88 8.73 -14.14
C ARG A 422 -16.23 7.24 -14.12
N GLU A 423 -16.41 6.65 -15.29
CA GLU A 423 -16.77 5.23 -15.39
C GLU A 423 -15.66 4.34 -14.84
N ARG A 424 -14.38 4.65 -15.09
CA ARG A 424 -13.25 3.93 -14.50
C ARG A 424 -13.25 4.05 -12.98
N ALA A 425 -13.49 5.24 -12.43
CA ALA A 425 -13.52 5.45 -10.99
C ALA A 425 -14.69 4.72 -10.30
N ILE A 426 -15.84 4.60 -10.98
CA ILE A 426 -17.00 3.84 -10.51
C ILE A 426 -16.71 2.34 -10.57
N GLU A 427 -16.21 1.85 -11.72
CA GLU A 427 -15.93 0.43 -11.92
C GLU A 427 -14.86 -0.09 -10.98
N LEU A 428 -13.80 0.68 -10.77
CA LEU A 428 -12.63 0.32 -9.96
C LEU A 428 -12.72 0.84 -8.51
N PHE A 429 -13.89 1.26 -8.08
CA PHE A 429 -14.15 1.80 -6.75
C PHE A 429 -13.59 0.90 -5.66
N LEU A 430 -12.75 1.45 -4.77
CA LEU A 430 -12.11 0.78 -3.65
C LEU A 430 -11.21 -0.44 -4.01
N GLU A 431 -10.59 -0.43 -5.18
CA GLU A 431 -9.71 -1.51 -5.65
C GLU A 431 -8.22 -1.11 -5.73
N ALA A 432 -7.80 -0.07 -5.00
CA ALA A 432 -6.44 0.48 -5.01
C ALA A 432 -5.99 1.00 -6.40
N ARG A 433 -6.91 1.48 -7.23
CA ARG A 433 -6.68 1.84 -8.63
C ARG A 433 -6.83 3.33 -8.93
N THR A 434 -7.82 3.98 -8.35
CA THR A 434 -8.24 5.33 -8.69
C THR A 434 -7.13 6.37 -8.45
N LEU A 435 -6.31 6.21 -7.40
CA LEU A 435 -5.16 7.08 -7.16
C LEU A 435 -4.15 7.01 -8.30
N GLY A 436 -3.84 5.81 -8.78
CA GLY A 436 -2.94 5.59 -9.92
C GLY A 436 -3.49 6.17 -11.23
N ASP A 437 -4.78 6.00 -11.49
CA ASP A 437 -5.44 6.59 -12.67
C ASP A 437 -5.41 8.13 -12.62
N GLN A 438 -5.77 8.73 -11.49
CA GLN A 438 -5.69 10.19 -11.30
C GLN A 438 -4.26 10.72 -11.47
N ARG A 439 -3.26 9.99 -10.93
CA ARG A 439 -1.84 10.33 -11.09
C ARG A 439 -1.42 10.34 -12.55
N ARG A 440 -1.65 9.25 -13.28
CA ARG A 440 -1.20 9.14 -14.68
C ARG A 440 -1.85 10.17 -15.59
N TRP A 441 -3.12 10.54 -15.34
CA TRP A 441 -3.80 11.58 -16.08
C TRP A 441 -3.36 13.00 -15.70
N ALA A 442 -2.98 13.25 -14.44
CA ALA A 442 -2.53 14.54 -13.98
C ALA A 442 -1.06 14.82 -14.29
N GLU A 443 -0.18 13.83 -14.11
CA GLU A 443 1.26 13.99 -14.31
C GLU A 443 1.67 13.90 -15.78
N ASN A 444 0.89 13.19 -16.58
CA ASN A 444 1.18 13.06 -18.00
C ASN A 444 -0.05 13.40 -18.83
N ALA A 445 0.16 14.40 -19.62
CA ALA A 445 -0.85 14.90 -20.53
C ALA A 445 -1.27 13.88 -21.59
N GLY A 446 -0.50 12.82 -21.79
CA GLY A 446 -0.73 11.87 -22.85
C GLY A 446 -0.85 12.52 -24.22
N PRO A 447 -1.42 11.83 -25.21
CA PRO A 447 -1.65 12.40 -26.54
C PRO A 447 -2.61 13.60 -26.53
N LEU A 448 -3.40 13.78 -25.50
CA LEU A 448 -4.33 14.92 -25.36
C LEU A 448 -3.76 16.09 -24.55
N GLY A 449 -2.47 16.04 -24.23
CA GLY A 449 -1.70 17.15 -23.72
C GLY A 449 -2.32 17.92 -22.55
N GLY A 450 -1.78 17.71 -21.36
CA GLY A 450 -1.94 18.66 -20.31
C GLY A 450 -2.88 18.28 -19.16
N ALA A 451 -2.52 18.77 -18.00
CA ALA A 451 -3.32 18.77 -16.76
C ALA A 451 -4.75 19.35 -16.93
N THR A 452 -5.09 19.71 -18.14
CA THR A 452 -6.37 20.30 -18.54
C THR A 452 -7.23 19.33 -19.34
N VAL A 453 -6.98 18.01 -19.34
CA VAL A 453 -8.03 17.10 -19.78
C VAL A 453 -9.20 17.31 -18.83
N PRO A 454 -10.29 17.98 -19.26
CA PRO A 454 -11.45 18.24 -18.41
C PRO A 454 -11.98 16.90 -17.94
N GLY A 455 -12.45 16.86 -16.70
CA GLY A 455 -13.00 15.65 -16.17
C GLY A 455 -12.01 14.90 -15.32
N ASP A 456 -11.18 15.63 -14.58
CA ASP A 456 -10.95 15.17 -13.21
C ASP A 456 -12.33 14.84 -12.65
N LEU A 457 -12.40 13.72 -11.94
CA LEU A 457 -13.54 13.47 -11.10
C LEU A 457 -13.86 14.79 -10.43
N GLU A 458 -15.08 15.31 -10.56
CA GLU A 458 -15.53 16.48 -9.84
C GLU A 458 -15.46 16.13 -8.37
N LEU A 459 -14.27 16.36 -7.79
CA LEU A 459 -14.06 16.09 -6.38
C LEU A 459 -14.81 17.17 -5.61
N PRO A 460 -15.57 16.79 -4.58
CA PRO A 460 -16.19 17.77 -3.70
C PRO A 460 -15.13 18.76 -3.22
N ASP A 461 -15.46 20.05 -3.22
CA ASP A 461 -14.59 21.12 -2.74
C ASP A 461 -14.40 20.96 -1.23
N PHE A 462 -13.39 20.18 -0.84
CA PHE A 462 -13.08 19.96 0.56
C PHE A 462 -12.50 21.22 1.21
N GLU A 463 -11.83 22.04 0.43
CA GLU A 463 -11.32 23.33 0.85
C GLU A 463 -12.44 24.27 1.29
N ALA A 464 -13.61 24.23 0.64
CA ALA A 464 -14.78 24.99 1.04
C ALA A 464 -15.34 24.54 2.41
N VAL A 465 -15.09 23.34 2.83
CA VAL A 465 -15.55 22.80 4.13
C VAL A 465 -14.49 22.88 5.23
N SER A 466 -13.23 23.22 4.91
CA SER A 466 -12.15 23.30 5.90
C SER A 466 -11.11 24.35 5.53
N GLU A 467 -11.13 25.48 6.26
CA GLU A 467 -10.12 26.54 6.13
C GLU A 467 -8.68 26.05 6.38
N ILE A 468 -8.51 24.91 7.08
CA ILE A 468 -7.18 24.37 7.43
C ILE A 468 -6.48 23.80 6.19
N PHE A 469 -7.22 23.39 5.17
CA PHE A 469 -6.68 22.69 4.00
C PHE A 469 -6.74 23.53 2.72
N SER A 470 -7.28 24.74 2.76
CA SER A 470 -7.46 25.59 1.59
C SER A 470 -6.17 25.85 0.81
N ASP A 471 -5.03 25.93 1.50
CA ASP A 471 -3.74 26.26 0.92
C ASP A 471 -2.84 25.03 0.64
N ASN A 472 -3.32 23.82 0.95
CA ASN A 472 -2.55 22.60 0.80
C ASN A 472 -3.05 21.76 -0.37
N PRO A 473 -2.20 21.46 -1.35
CA PRO A 473 -2.60 20.60 -2.45
C PRO A 473 -2.83 19.16 -1.97
N ARG A 474 -3.76 18.48 -2.59
CA ARG A 474 -4.02 17.06 -2.37
C ARG A 474 -2.82 16.21 -2.82
N GLY A 475 -2.57 15.11 -2.13
CA GLY A 475 -1.47 14.19 -2.43
C GLY A 475 -0.27 14.35 -1.50
N THR A 476 0.90 13.97 -1.99
CA THR A 476 2.17 14.04 -1.27
C THR A 476 3.00 15.20 -1.80
N LEU A 477 3.49 16.06 -0.91
CA LEU A 477 4.39 17.12 -1.29
C LEU A 477 5.83 16.58 -1.35
N ILE A 478 6.35 16.37 -2.56
CA ILE A 478 7.72 15.89 -2.82
C ILE A 478 8.47 16.99 -3.55
N ASN A 479 9.61 17.42 -3.01
CA ASN A 479 10.44 18.51 -3.59
C ASN A 479 9.63 19.78 -3.94
N GLY A 480 8.64 20.12 -3.11
CA GLY A 480 7.79 21.28 -3.32
C GLY A 480 6.69 21.10 -4.38
N GLN A 481 6.53 19.92 -4.93
CA GLN A 481 5.46 19.57 -5.89
C GLN A 481 4.49 18.58 -5.27
N ALA A 482 3.20 18.84 -5.40
CA ALA A 482 2.17 17.90 -5.01
C ALA A 482 2.05 16.79 -6.06
N ARG A 483 2.14 15.53 -5.61
CA ARG A 483 2.01 14.34 -6.45
C ARG A 483 0.94 13.41 -5.89
N LEU A 484 0.13 12.82 -6.76
CA LEU A 484 -0.93 11.88 -6.39
C LEU A 484 -0.37 10.46 -6.23
N CYS A 485 0.64 10.31 -5.37
CA CYS A 485 1.29 9.06 -5.06
C CYS A 485 1.95 9.11 -3.68
N PHE A 486 2.26 7.96 -3.12
CA PHE A 486 3.01 7.86 -1.88
C PHE A 486 4.51 8.10 -2.12
N ASP A 487 5.16 8.70 -1.15
CA ASP A 487 6.62 8.79 -1.10
C ASP A 487 7.23 7.49 -0.52
N VAL A 488 8.49 7.23 -0.86
CA VAL A 488 9.25 6.14 -0.24
C VAL A 488 9.37 6.41 1.27
N PRO A 489 9.02 5.44 2.15
CA PRO A 489 8.92 5.69 3.57
C PRO A 489 10.27 5.97 4.24
N ASN A 490 10.23 6.76 5.32
CA ASN A 490 11.42 7.09 6.11
C ASN A 490 12.16 5.84 6.61
N SER A 491 11.44 4.78 6.93
CA SER A 491 12.05 3.51 7.36
C SER A 491 12.95 2.86 6.30
N GLU A 492 12.63 3.06 5.01
CA GLU A 492 13.48 2.63 3.90
C GLU A 492 14.68 3.57 3.76
N ARG A 493 14.45 4.89 3.81
CA ARG A 493 15.50 5.91 3.71
C ARG A 493 16.55 5.80 4.83
N GLU A 494 16.13 5.45 6.05
CA GLU A 494 17.03 5.27 7.20
C GLU A 494 17.89 4.01 7.11
N ARG A 495 17.42 2.96 6.42
CA ARG A 495 18.10 1.65 6.36
C ARG A 495 18.86 1.42 5.07
N ASN A 496 18.48 2.11 4.01
CA ASN A 496 19.08 1.95 2.69
C ASN A 496 20.10 3.07 2.42
N PRO A 497 21.41 2.77 2.46
CA PRO A 497 22.47 3.78 2.25
C PRO A 497 22.53 4.29 0.81
N ASN A 498 21.80 3.68 -0.13
CA ASN A 498 21.81 4.04 -1.54
C ASN A 498 20.76 5.11 -1.90
N ILE A 499 19.94 5.55 -0.93
CA ILE A 499 18.92 6.58 -1.15
C ILE A 499 19.11 7.74 -0.16
N PRO A 500 18.72 8.98 -0.52
CA PRO A 500 18.82 10.11 0.38
C PRO A 500 17.97 9.92 1.64
N THR A 501 18.51 10.27 2.80
CA THR A 501 17.80 10.22 4.09
C THR A 501 16.81 11.38 4.25
N VAL A 502 17.01 12.45 3.48
CA VAL A 502 16.14 13.64 3.49
C VAL A 502 15.47 13.77 2.13
N ILE A 503 14.17 14.03 2.14
CA ILE A 503 13.39 14.26 0.93
C ILE A 503 13.88 15.57 0.29
N GLY A 504 14.30 15.49 -0.98
CA GLY A 504 14.74 16.65 -1.74
C GLY A 504 16.20 17.10 -1.52
N SER A 505 17.06 16.21 -0.99
CA SER A 505 18.51 16.47 -0.94
C SER A 505 19.23 15.99 -2.20
#